data_072d888c2093d71be2d0de3428cdbacb
#
_entry.id   072d888c2093d71be2d0de3428cdbacb
#
_cell.length_a   1.000
_cell.length_b   1.000
_cell.length_c   1.000
_cell.angle_alpha   90.00
_cell.angle_beta   90.00
_cell.angle_gamma   90.00
#
_symmetry.space_group_name_H-M   'P 1'
#
loop_
_entity.id
_entity.type
_entity.pdbx_description
1 polymer ?
#
loop_
_entity_poly.entity_id
_entity_poly.type
_entity_poly.pdbx_seq_one_letter_code
_entity_poly.pdbx_strand_id
1 'polypeptide(L)'
;MNKISELEEKIGYQFKQQGLLRQALTHSSYANEKRMKKHSDNERLEFLGDAVLEIVSSDFLYRNYPDLPEGDLTKLRASIVCEPTLALCTREMDLGSYLFLGKGEDQTGGRKRKSILSDALESVIGAIY
;
A
#
# COMPACT_ATOMS: atom_id res chain seq x y z
N MET A 1 23.07 -3.34 2.93
CA MET A 1 21.62 -3.49 3.17
C MET A 1 20.92 -3.50 1.82
N ASN A 2 20.03 -4.45 1.57
CA ASN A 2 19.27 -4.46 0.32
C ASN A 2 18.08 -3.52 0.40
N LYS A 3 17.43 -3.26 -0.73
CA LYS A 3 16.30 -2.32 -0.79
C LYS A 3 15.13 -2.75 0.09
N ILE A 4 14.86 -4.05 0.18
CA ILE A 4 13.75 -4.57 0.98
C ILE A 4 14.01 -4.27 2.47
N SER A 5 15.22 -4.54 2.95
CA SER A 5 15.57 -4.25 4.34
C SER A 5 15.54 -2.75 4.63
N GLU A 6 15.96 -1.94 3.66
CA GLU A 6 15.89 -0.48 3.78
C GLU A 6 14.44 -0.01 3.95
N LEU A 7 13.53 -0.56 3.16
CA LEU A 7 12.11 -0.23 3.28
C LEU A 7 11.54 -0.70 4.62
N GLU A 8 11.93 -1.89 5.09
CA GLU A 8 11.49 -2.36 6.40
C GLU A 8 11.89 -1.40 7.52
N GLU A 9 13.07 -0.81 7.44
CA GLU A 9 13.48 0.20 8.41
C GLU A 9 12.60 1.44 8.33
N LYS A 10 12.26 1.89 7.13
CA LYS A 10 11.42 3.08 6.94
C LYS A 10 10.01 2.88 7.51
N ILE A 11 9.42 1.70 7.33
CA ILE A 11 8.07 1.42 7.83
C ILE A 11 8.06 0.96 9.28
N GLY A 12 9.23 0.66 9.85
CA GLY A 12 9.34 0.23 11.25
C GLY A 12 8.83 -1.17 11.51
N TYR A 13 8.86 -2.05 10.53
CA TYR A 13 8.37 -3.41 10.65
C TYR A 13 9.26 -4.36 9.86
N GLN A 14 9.70 -5.44 10.51
CA GLN A 14 10.50 -6.48 9.87
C GLN A 14 9.62 -7.69 9.59
N PHE A 15 9.52 -8.05 8.31
CA PHE A 15 8.67 -9.16 7.89
C PHE A 15 9.30 -10.50 8.26
N LYS A 16 8.48 -11.40 8.79
CA LYS A 16 8.91 -12.79 9.02
C LYS A 16 9.16 -13.51 7.70
N GLN A 17 8.39 -13.17 6.67
CA GLN A 17 8.55 -13.68 5.32
C GLN A 17 8.69 -12.50 4.37
N GLN A 18 9.91 -12.16 4.00
CA GLN A 18 10.17 -11.04 3.09
C GLN A 18 9.50 -11.22 1.73
N GLY A 19 9.18 -12.45 1.35
CA GLY A 19 8.45 -12.72 0.11
C GLY A 19 7.08 -12.05 0.07
N LEU A 20 6.43 -11.87 1.21
CA LEU A 20 5.15 -11.14 1.28
C LEU A 20 5.34 -9.66 0.94
N LEU A 21 6.40 -9.05 1.47
CA LEU A 21 6.68 -7.66 1.14
C LEU A 21 7.02 -7.50 -0.34
N ARG A 22 7.84 -8.41 -0.89
CA ARG A 22 8.14 -8.40 -2.32
C ARG A 22 6.86 -8.48 -3.16
N GLN A 23 5.96 -9.38 -2.79
CA GLN A 23 4.68 -9.51 -3.49
C GLN A 23 3.85 -8.24 -3.39
N ALA A 24 3.82 -7.63 -2.21
CA ALA A 24 3.11 -6.37 -2.00
C ALA A 24 3.64 -5.24 -2.90
N LEU A 25 4.91 -5.29 -3.26
CA LEU A 25 5.55 -4.29 -4.11
C LEU A 25 5.51 -4.66 -5.60
N THR A 26 4.98 -5.82 -5.95
CA THR A 26 4.96 -6.31 -7.33
C THR A 26 3.68 -5.90 -8.03
N HIS A 27 3.80 -4.94 -8.94
CA HIS A 27 2.68 -4.51 -9.78
C HIS A 27 2.39 -5.55 -10.86
N SER A 28 1.15 -5.62 -11.32
CA SER A 28 0.75 -6.57 -12.36
C SER A 28 1.58 -6.44 -13.64
N SER A 29 2.01 -5.24 -13.99
CA SER A 29 2.86 -5.02 -15.16
C SER A 29 4.18 -5.78 -15.08
N TYR A 30 4.78 -5.84 -13.89
CA TYR A 30 6.01 -6.58 -13.67
C TYR A 30 5.77 -8.09 -13.74
N ALA A 31 4.71 -8.56 -13.07
CA ALA A 31 4.37 -9.98 -13.08
C ALA A 31 4.08 -10.48 -14.51
N ASN A 32 3.38 -9.67 -15.30
CA ASN A 32 3.07 -10.00 -16.69
C ASN A 32 4.34 -10.02 -17.56
N GLU A 33 5.19 -9.01 -17.42
CA GLU A 33 6.44 -8.93 -18.18
C GLU A 33 7.36 -10.10 -17.88
N LYS A 34 7.45 -10.50 -16.61
CA LYS A 34 8.32 -11.60 -16.18
C LYS A 34 7.65 -12.98 -16.27
N ARG A 35 6.41 -13.03 -16.76
CA ARG A 35 5.64 -14.28 -16.89
C ARG A 35 5.60 -15.08 -15.59
N MET A 36 5.34 -14.38 -14.50
CA MET A 36 5.26 -14.99 -13.18
C MET A 36 3.98 -15.81 -13.03
N LYS A 37 3.94 -16.65 -12.00
CA LYS A 37 2.76 -17.44 -11.68
C LYS A 37 1.55 -16.54 -11.46
N LYS A 38 0.35 -17.11 -11.72
CA LYS A 38 -0.91 -16.43 -11.45
C LYS A 38 -0.95 -15.98 -9.98
N HIS A 39 -1.48 -14.79 -9.75
CA HIS A 39 -1.60 -14.20 -8.40
C HIS A 39 -0.27 -13.91 -7.70
N SER A 40 0.79 -13.67 -8.48
CA SER A 40 2.09 -13.28 -7.93
C SER A 40 2.21 -11.77 -7.74
N ASP A 41 1.27 -10.99 -8.26
CA ASP A 41 1.25 -9.54 -8.08
C ASP A 41 0.57 -9.16 -6.75
N ASN A 42 0.36 -7.88 -6.56
CA ASN A 42 -0.14 -7.35 -5.29
C ASN A 42 -1.66 -7.18 -5.20
N GLU A 43 -2.41 -7.58 -6.22
CA GLU A 43 -3.84 -7.30 -6.26
C GLU A 43 -4.62 -7.92 -5.09
N ARG A 44 -4.31 -9.15 -4.71
CA ARG A 44 -5.00 -9.80 -3.59
C ARG A 44 -4.62 -9.19 -2.24
N LEU A 45 -3.37 -8.78 -2.10
CA LEU A 45 -2.91 -8.10 -0.89
C LEU A 45 -3.53 -6.70 -0.77
N GLU A 46 -3.71 -6.01 -1.88
CA GLU A 46 -4.42 -4.74 -1.92
C GLU A 46 -5.85 -4.91 -1.42
N PHE A 47 -6.55 -5.92 -1.89
CA PHE A 47 -7.91 -6.22 -1.44
C PHE A 47 -7.97 -6.40 0.08
N LEU A 48 -7.05 -7.20 0.62
CA LEU A 48 -6.99 -7.41 2.07
C LEU A 48 -6.61 -6.13 2.81
N GLY A 49 -5.62 -5.42 2.31
CA GLY A 49 -5.14 -4.20 2.94
C GLY A 49 -6.18 -3.08 2.97
N ASP A 50 -7.02 -3.00 1.96
CA ASP A 50 -8.13 -2.06 1.94
C ASP A 50 -9.04 -2.27 3.15
N ALA A 51 -9.40 -3.49 3.43
CA ALA A 51 -10.26 -3.83 4.57
C ALA A 51 -9.56 -3.56 5.91
N VAL A 52 -8.26 -3.89 6.01
CA VAL A 52 -7.49 -3.64 7.22
C VAL A 52 -7.39 -2.13 7.48
N LEU A 53 -7.09 -1.36 6.45
CA LEU A 53 -6.99 0.10 6.57
C LEU A 53 -8.31 0.70 7.03
N GLU A 54 -9.42 0.21 6.52
CA GLU A 54 -10.74 0.69 6.89
C GLU A 54 -11.04 0.42 8.37
N ILE A 55 -10.77 -0.78 8.86
CA ILE A 55 -11.04 -1.09 10.27
C ILE A 55 -10.08 -0.35 11.20
N VAL A 56 -8.81 -0.23 10.85
CA VAL A 56 -7.83 0.47 11.67
C VAL A 56 -8.18 1.97 11.75
N SER A 57 -8.53 2.57 10.62
CA SER A 57 -8.95 3.97 10.59
C SER A 57 -10.21 4.20 11.41
N SER A 58 -11.17 3.29 11.29
CA SER A 58 -12.44 3.38 12.05
C SER A 58 -12.18 3.27 13.54
N ASP A 59 -11.35 2.32 13.96
CA ASP A 59 -11.01 2.14 15.38
C ASP A 59 -10.33 3.38 15.94
N PHE A 60 -9.37 3.92 15.21
CA PHE A 60 -8.67 5.15 15.61
C PHE A 60 -9.64 6.32 15.79
N LEU A 61 -10.51 6.52 14.81
CA LEU A 61 -11.47 7.64 14.87
C LEU A 61 -12.49 7.47 16.00
N TYR A 62 -12.98 6.24 16.16
CA TYR A 62 -13.91 5.92 17.22
C TYR A 62 -13.35 6.24 18.61
N ARG A 63 -12.09 5.86 18.84
CA ARG A 63 -11.45 6.04 20.14
C ARG A 63 -11.02 7.48 20.42
N ASN A 64 -10.58 8.20 19.38
CA ASN A 64 -9.98 9.52 19.53
C ASN A 64 -10.97 10.66 19.37
N TYR A 65 -12.16 10.41 18.83
CA TYR A 65 -13.18 11.43 18.60
C TYR A 65 -14.52 10.97 19.15
N PRO A 66 -14.63 10.76 20.49
CA PRO A 66 -15.85 10.20 21.09
C PRO A 66 -17.07 11.10 21.00
N ASP A 67 -16.87 12.38 20.73
CA ASP A 67 -17.97 13.34 20.66
C ASP A 67 -18.51 13.57 19.25
N LEU A 68 -17.88 12.96 18.23
CA LEU A 68 -18.34 13.12 16.86
C LEU A 68 -19.43 12.10 16.51
N PRO A 69 -20.50 12.55 15.82
CA PRO A 69 -21.51 11.61 15.34
C PRO A 69 -21.00 10.76 14.18
N GLU A 70 -21.71 9.67 13.91
CA GLU A 70 -21.33 8.73 12.87
C GLU A 70 -21.08 9.38 11.52
N GLY A 71 -21.91 10.33 11.11
CA GLY A 71 -21.76 11.00 9.82
C GLY A 71 -20.42 11.71 9.68
N ASP A 72 -19.97 12.37 10.74
CA ASP A 72 -18.68 13.05 10.75
C ASP A 72 -17.53 12.05 10.74
N LEU A 73 -17.65 10.97 11.51
CA LEU A 73 -16.65 9.91 11.52
C LEU A 73 -16.50 9.27 10.13
N THR A 74 -17.63 9.06 9.44
CA THR A 74 -17.61 8.50 8.09
C THR A 74 -16.89 9.43 7.11
N LYS A 75 -17.14 10.73 7.21
CA LYS A 75 -16.46 11.73 6.34
C LYS A 75 -14.96 11.77 6.62
N LEU A 76 -14.56 11.76 7.89
CA LEU A 76 -13.16 11.75 8.27
C LEU A 76 -12.47 10.49 7.74
N ARG A 77 -13.09 9.32 7.90
CA ARG A 77 -12.54 8.07 7.39
C ARG A 77 -12.34 8.14 5.89
N ALA A 78 -13.31 8.63 5.15
CA ALA A 78 -13.19 8.77 3.71
C ALA A 78 -12.02 9.68 3.31
N SER A 79 -11.74 10.72 4.09
CA SER A 79 -10.62 11.61 3.81
C SER A 79 -9.26 10.98 4.10
N ILE A 80 -9.21 10.00 5.01
CA ILE A 80 -7.98 9.29 5.36
C ILE A 80 -7.66 8.20 4.33
N VAL A 81 -8.67 7.43 3.91
CA VAL A 81 -8.46 6.25 3.07
C VAL A 81 -8.56 6.53 1.57
N CYS A 82 -8.71 7.76 1.17
CA CYS A 82 -8.82 8.11 -0.24
C CYS A 82 -7.46 8.05 -0.95
N GLU A 83 -7.50 7.86 -2.27
CA GLU A 83 -6.30 7.71 -3.08
C GLU A 83 -5.29 8.86 -2.92
N PRO A 84 -5.69 10.14 -2.99
CA PRO A 84 -4.72 11.23 -2.84
C PRO A 84 -3.99 11.22 -1.50
N THR A 85 -4.70 10.92 -0.41
CA THR A 85 -4.09 10.87 0.93
C THR A 85 -3.10 9.72 1.03
N LEU A 86 -3.49 8.54 0.56
CA LEU A 86 -2.61 7.37 0.60
C LEU A 86 -1.37 7.59 -0.28
N ALA A 87 -1.56 8.17 -1.47
CA ALA A 87 -0.43 8.48 -2.34
C ALA A 87 0.54 9.48 -1.69
N LEU A 88 0.01 10.46 -0.96
CA LEU A 88 0.85 11.40 -0.22
C LEU A 88 1.70 10.69 0.83
N CYS A 89 1.10 9.76 1.57
CA CYS A 89 1.83 8.96 2.56
C CYS A 89 2.96 8.17 1.91
N THR A 90 2.73 7.59 0.73
CA THR A 90 3.76 6.82 0.02
C THR A 90 4.93 7.69 -0.40
N ARG A 91 4.70 8.95 -0.73
CA ARG A 91 5.76 9.87 -1.12
C ARG A 91 6.70 10.19 0.03
N GLU A 92 6.17 10.29 1.23
CA GLU A 92 6.99 10.56 2.41
C GLU A 92 7.99 9.44 2.70
N MET A 93 7.63 8.20 2.42
CA MET A 93 8.53 7.05 2.59
C MET A 93 9.22 6.62 1.29
N ASP A 94 8.98 7.35 0.20
CA ASP A 94 9.52 7.04 -1.12
C ASP A 94 9.19 5.61 -1.57
N LEU A 95 7.96 5.17 -1.31
CA LEU A 95 7.55 3.81 -1.62
C LEU A 95 7.69 3.48 -3.10
N GLY A 96 7.45 4.47 -3.97
CA GLY A 96 7.53 4.28 -5.42
C GLY A 96 8.86 3.74 -5.90
N SER A 97 9.97 4.10 -5.23
CA SER A 97 11.29 3.63 -5.63
C SER A 97 11.54 2.16 -5.33
N TYR A 98 10.68 1.54 -4.51
CA TYR A 98 10.80 0.13 -4.14
C TYR A 98 9.89 -0.79 -4.96
N LEU A 99 9.04 -0.22 -5.82
CA LEU A 99 8.09 -1.02 -6.59
C LEU A 99 8.75 -1.78 -7.72
N PHE A 100 8.24 -2.98 -7.99
CA PHE A 100 8.60 -3.77 -9.15
C PHE A 100 7.57 -3.48 -10.24
N LEU A 101 7.97 -2.71 -11.24
CA LEU A 101 7.12 -2.33 -12.38
C LEU A 101 7.68 -2.91 -13.67
N GLY A 102 6.79 -3.23 -14.62
CA GLY A 102 7.21 -3.55 -15.97
C GLY A 102 7.85 -2.33 -16.62
N LYS A 103 8.70 -2.54 -17.62
CA LYS A 103 9.44 -1.46 -18.28
C LYS A 103 8.52 -0.39 -18.87
N GLY A 104 7.42 -0.82 -19.51
CA GLY A 104 6.49 0.12 -20.12
C GLY A 104 5.83 1.02 -19.08
N GLU A 105 5.38 0.43 -17.98
CA GLU A 105 4.75 1.19 -16.90
C GLU A 105 5.73 2.15 -16.25
N ASP A 106 6.97 1.69 -16.03
CA ASP A 106 8.01 2.52 -15.43
C ASP A 106 8.34 3.72 -16.34
N GLN A 107 8.46 3.48 -17.65
CA GLN A 107 8.78 4.51 -18.62
C GLN A 107 7.70 5.59 -18.72
N THR A 108 6.45 5.26 -18.42
CA THR A 108 5.34 6.20 -18.47
C THR A 108 5.02 6.83 -17.12
N GLY A 109 5.93 6.72 -16.16
CA GLY A 109 5.79 7.39 -14.87
C GLY A 109 5.00 6.61 -13.82
N GLY A 110 4.90 5.29 -13.96
CA GLY A 110 4.13 4.45 -13.03
C GLY A 110 4.55 4.59 -11.58
N ARG A 111 5.86 4.81 -11.32
CA ARG A 111 6.37 4.94 -9.95
C ARG A 111 5.82 6.17 -9.22
N LYS A 112 5.28 7.15 -9.94
CA LYS A 112 4.72 8.37 -9.37
C LYS A 112 3.20 8.45 -9.52
N ARG A 113 2.60 7.43 -10.13
CA ARG A 113 1.14 7.43 -10.37
C ARG A 113 0.40 7.15 -9.08
N LYS A 114 -0.54 8.04 -8.74
CA LYS A 114 -1.27 7.97 -7.47
C LYS A 114 -2.00 6.65 -7.27
N SER A 115 -2.64 6.12 -8.31
CA SER A 115 -3.36 4.85 -8.20
C SER A 115 -2.43 3.69 -7.86
N ILE A 116 -1.27 3.63 -8.50
CA ILE A 116 -0.29 2.57 -8.26
C ILE A 116 0.29 2.70 -6.85
N LEU A 117 0.60 3.92 -6.43
CA LEU A 117 1.16 4.18 -5.10
C LEU A 117 0.17 3.83 -3.98
N SER A 118 -1.08 4.27 -4.12
CA SER A 118 -2.09 3.97 -3.10
C SER A 118 -2.38 2.48 -3.01
N ASP A 119 -2.47 1.79 -4.15
CA ASP A 119 -2.68 0.34 -4.18
C ASP A 119 -1.51 -0.40 -3.54
N ALA A 120 -0.29 0.06 -3.78
CA ALA A 120 0.91 -0.54 -3.18
C ALA A 120 0.92 -0.36 -1.66
N LEU A 121 0.52 0.81 -1.17
CA LEU A 121 0.44 1.03 0.28
C LEU A 121 -0.58 0.09 0.91
N GLU A 122 -1.76 -0.05 0.31
CA GLU A 122 -2.76 -1.00 0.81
C GLU A 122 -2.23 -2.42 0.79
N SER A 123 -1.47 -2.79 -0.26
CA SER A 123 -0.86 -4.11 -0.36
C SER A 123 0.14 -4.36 0.75
N VAL A 124 0.97 -3.37 1.08
CA VAL A 124 1.94 -3.47 2.18
C VAL A 124 1.19 -3.65 3.51
N ILE A 125 0.11 -2.90 3.71
CA ILE A 125 -0.72 -3.04 4.91
C ILE A 125 -1.30 -4.45 5.00
N GLY A 126 -1.80 -4.98 3.88
CA GLY A 126 -2.29 -6.36 3.82
C GLY A 126 -1.22 -7.38 4.14
N ALA A 127 0.00 -7.15 3.65
CA ALA A 127 1.13 -8.04 3.91
C ALA A 127 1.56 -8.03 5.38
N ILE A 128 1.48 -6.88 6.03
CA ILE A 128 1.80 -6.75 7.47
C ILE A 128 0.76 -7.50 8.30
N TYR A 129 -0.50 -7.38 7.92
CA TYR A 129 -1.60 -8.01 8.65
C TYR A 129 -1.50 -9.54 8.59
#